data_c42e6c63f43652deec11a78f964abe70
#
_entry.id   c42e6c63f43652deec11a78f964abe70
#
_cell.length_a   1.000
_cell.length_b   1.000
_cell.length_c   1.000
_cell.angle_alpha   90.00
_cell.angle_beta   90.00
_cell.angle_gamma   90.00
#
_symmetry.space_group_name_H-M   'P 1'
#
loop_
_entity.id
_entity.type
_entity.pdbx_description
1 polymer ?
#
loop_
_entity_poly.entity_id
_entity_poly.type
_entity_poly.pdbx_seq_one_letter_code
_entity_poly.pdbx_strand_id
1 'polypeptide(L)'
;MLEKIFKLKQNNTTVKTEILAGLTTFMTMAYIIALNPNLLTGFGAEGTKALWNGVFLATCIASAVGMFVMAFLANKPFALAPGMGLNSFFAVVVANIVSITGLSYVDSFQAALCIILIEGILFFILSIFNIRDKIVDATKNEILNSTTTFGGGIYSRTVKVYSFI
;
A
#
# COMPACT_ATOMS: atom_id res chain seq x y z
N MET A 1 -2.15 -25.05 -19.06
CA MET A 1 -2.13 -24.91 -17.60
C MET A 1 -2.36 -23.47 -17.17
N LEU A 2 -1.62 -22.51 -17.70
CA LEU A 2 -1.79 -21.06 -17.42
C LEU A 2 -3.19 -20.53 -17.76
N GLU A 3 -3.80 -21.01 -18.83
CA GLU A 3 -5.16 -20.67 -19.26
C GLU A 3 -6.22 -20.98 -18.18
N LYS A 4 -6.07 -22.11 -17.47
CA LYS A 4 -7.00 -22.51 -16.40
C LYS A 4 -6.88 -21.63 -15.15
N ILE A 5 -5.67 -21.15 -14.86
CA ILE A 5 -5.39 -20.37 -13.65
C ILE A 5 -5.73 -18.90 -13.87
N PHE A 6 -5.29 -18.32 -14.99
CA PHE A 6 -5.38 -16.88 -15.23
C PHE A 6 -6.49 -16.44 -16.19
N LYS A 7 -7.27 -17.40 -16.73
CA LYS A 7 -8.43 -17.14 -17.62
C LYS A 7 -8.12 -16.17 -18.77
N LEU A 8 -6.96 -16.34 -19.41
CA LEU A 8 -6.42 -15.41 -20.41
C LEU A 8 -7.39 -15.13 -21.56
N LYS A 9 -8.09 -16.16 -22.08
CA LYS A 9 -9.09 -15.98 -23.14
C LYS A 9 -10.30 -15.18 -22.69
N GLN A 10 -10.73 -15.37 -21.44
CA GLN A 10 -11.85 -14.64 -20.87
C GLN A 10 -11.51 -13.15 -20.70
N ASN A 11 -10.24 -12.85 -20.42
CA ASN A 11 -9.72 -11.49 -20.26
C ASN A 11 -9.22 -10.88 -21.58
N ASN A 12 -9.40 -11.56 -22.74
CA ASN A 12 -8.94 -11.11 -24.06
C ASN A 12 -7.47 -10.72 -24.11
N THR A 13 -6.61 -11.46 -23.41
CA THR A 13 -5.18 -11.15 -23.27
C THR A 13 -4.31 -12.35 -23.68
N THR A 14 -3.01 -12.11 -23.85
CA THR A 14 -2.01 -13.13 -24.17
C THR A 14 -0.91 -13.14 -23.11
N VAL A 15 -0.24 -14.27 -22.93
CA VAL A 15 0.90 -14.40 -21.99
C VAL A 15 1.97 -13.33 -22.24
N LYS A 16 2.26 -13.03 -23.52
CA LYS A 16 3.24 -12.00 -23.88
C LYS A 16 2.80 -10.61 -23.42
N THR A 17 1.53 -10.28 -23.59
CA THR A 17 0.94 -9.00 -23.16
C THR A 17 1.00 -8.85 -21.65
N GLU A 18 0.65 -9.91 -20.91
CA GLU A 18 0.68 -9.91 -19.44
C GLU A 18 2.10 -9.74 -18.88
N ILE A 19 3.09 -10.44 -19.46
CA ILE A 19 4.49 -10.28 -19.05
C ILE A 19 4.97 -8.86 -19.32
N LEU A 20 4.66 -8.30 -20.48
CA LEU A 20 5.08 -6.95 -20.83
C LEU A 20 4.40 -5.90 -19.94
N ALA A 21 3.11 -6.06 -19.65
CA ALA A 21 2.37 -5.21 -18.72
C ALA A 21 2.94 -5.30 -17.29
N GLY A 22 3.25 -6.50 -16.81
CA GLY A 22 3.87 -6.70 -15.50
C GLY A 22 5.26 -6.06 -15.41
N LEU A 23 6.07 -6.19 -16.44
CA LEU A 23 7.39 -5.54 -16.51
C LEU A 23 7.27 -4.01 -16.50
N THR A 24 6.34 -3.46 -17.28
CA THR A 24 6.09 -2.01 -17.30
C THR A 24 5.65 -1.51 -15.93
N THR A 25 4.73 -2.21 -15.28
CA THR A 25 4.27 -1.88 -13.92
C THR A 25 5.40 -1.96 -12.91
N PHE A 26 6.23 -3.01 -12.99
CA PHE A 26 7.42 -3.13 -12.13
C PHE A 26 8.38 -1.95 -12.31
N MET A 27 8.70 -1.57 -13.55
CA MET A 27 9.59 -0.44 -13.83
C MET A 27 9.07 0.88 -13.26
N THR A 28 7.76 1.11 -13.32
CA THR A 28 7.14 2.32 -12.75
C THR A 28 7.18 2.35 -11.23
N MET A 29 7.22 1.20 -10.57
CA MET A 29 7.19 1.08 -9.10
C MET A 29 8.57 0.75 -8.49
N ALA A 30 9.57 0.43 -9.31
CA ALA A 30 10.89 -0.01 -8.84
C ALA A 30 11.59 1.02 -7.93
N TYR A 31 11.33 2.32 -8.14
CA TYR A 31 11.90 3.39 -7.29
C TYR A 31 11.48 3.27 -5.81
N ILE A 32 10.32 2.67 -5.52
CA ILE A 32 9.81 2.48 -4.17
C ILE A 32 10.74 1.60 -3.34
N ILE A 33 11.39 0.62 -3.99
CA ILE A 33 12.31 -0.31 -3.33
C ILE A 33 13.47 0.44 -2.66
N ALA A 34 13.98 1.49 -3.29
CA ALA A 34 15.04 2.32 -2.73
C ALA A 34 14.51 3.48 -1.87
N LEU A 35 13.40 4.10 -2.28
CA LEU A 35 12.86 5.26 -1.60
C LEU A 35 12.25 4.90 -0.25
N ASN A 36 11.57 3.75 -0.13
CA ASN A 36 10.91 3.33 1.10
C ASN A 36 11.90 3.14 2.27
N PRO A 37 13.02 2.41 2.15
CA PRO A 37 14.01 2.32 3.21
C PRO A 37 14.61 3.68 3.57
N ASN A 38 14.94 4.51 2.59
CA ASN A 38 15.49 5.83 2.85
C ASN A 38 14.53 6.71 3.67
N LEU A 39 13.25 6.70 3.30
CA LEU A 39 12.22 7.45 3.98
C LEU A 39 12.03 6.98 5.44
N LEU A 40 11.91 5.67 5.62
CA LEU A 40 11.66 5.08 6.94
C LEU A 40 12.87 5.15 7.89
N THR A 41 14.08 5.24 7.36
CA THR A 41 15.31 5.40 8.17
C THR A 41 15.76 6.85 8.34
N GLY A 42 14.88 7.81 8.03
CA GLY A 42 15.18 9.24 8.19
C GLY A 42 16.30 9.72 7.28
N PHE A 43 16.41 9.20 6.06
CA PHE A 43 17.41 9.57 5.05
C PHE A 43 18.87 9.47 5.54
N GLY A 44 19.18 8.43 6.30
CA GLY A 44 20.52 8.14 6.76
C GLY A 44 20.83 8.70 8.16
N ALA A 45 19.83 8.74 9.02
CA ALA A 45 20.04 9.06 10.44
C ALA A 45 21.12 8.15 11.06
N GLU A 46 21.86 8.66 12.05
CA GLU A 46 22.97 7.93 12.66
C GLU A 46 22.51 6.57 13.22
N GLY A 47 23.31 5.54 12.99
CA GLY A 47 23.05 4.17 13.47
C GLY A 47 22.02 3.38 12.65
N THR A 48 21.41 3.95 11.61
CA THR A 48 20.31 3.32 10.86
C THR A 48 20.73 2.41 9.70
N LYS A 49 22.02 2.20 9.43
CA LYS A 49 22.49 1.37 8.30
C LYS A 49 21.97 -0.07 8.33
N ALA A 50 21.98 -0.71 9.51
CA ALA A 50 21.46 -2.06 9.68
C ALA A 50 19.93 -2.08 9.49
N LEU A 51 19.24 -1.06 10.01
CA LEU A 51 17.81 -0.87 9.86
C LEU A 51 17.41 -0.69 8.39
N TRP A 52 18.20 0.07 7.62
CA TRP A 52 17.97 0.27 6.19
C TRP A 52 17.91 -1.05 5.42
N ASN A 53 18.90 -1.93 5.64
CA ASN A 53 18.93 -3.24 5.01
C ASN A 53 17.71 -4.10 5.42
N GLY A 54 17.32 -4.06 6.69
CA GLY A 54 16.14 -4.77 7.18
C GLY A 54 14.85 -4.28 6.53
N VAL A 55 14.65 -2.98 6.44
CA VAL A 55 13.47 -2.37 5.80
C VAL A 55 13.46 -2.65 4.30
N PHE A 56 14.61 -2.60 3.63
CA PHE A 56 14.74 -2.95 2.22
C PHE A 56 14.28 -4.39 1.95
N LEU A 57 14.83 -5.36 2.69
CA LEU A 57 14.45 -6.77 2.55
C LEU A 57 12.98 -7.00 2.90
N ALA A 58 12.50 -6.40 3.98
CA ALA A 58 11.10 -6.50 4.39
C ALA A 58 10.15 -5.94 3.32
N THR A 59 10.49 -4.80 2.70
CA THR A 59 9.72 -4.21 1.61
C THR A 59 9.65 -5.14 0.40
N CYS A 60 10.78 -5.71 -0.02
CA CYS A 60 10.83 -6.63 -1.15
C CYS A 60 10.02 -7.89 -0.90
N ILE A 61 10.20 -8.52 0.27
CA ILE A 61 9.52 -9.77 0.61
C ILE A 61 8.01 -9.54 0.78
N ALA A 62 7.61 -8.51 1.52
CA ALA A 62 6.20 -8.21 1.75
C ALA A 62 5.47 -7.88 0.45
N SER A 63 6.07 -7.07 -0.43
CA SER A 63 5.49 -6.75 -1.74
C SER A 63 5.39 -7.99 -2.63
N ALA A 64 6.42 -8.84 -2.67
CA ALA A 64 6.39 -10.08 -3.44
C ALA A 64 5.30 -11.02 -2.94
N VAL A 65 5.24 -11.28 -1.63
CA VAL A 65 4.20 -12.14 -1.03
C VAL A 65 2.81 -11.57 -1.29
N GLY A 66 2.61 -10.26 -1.08
CA GLY A 66 1.34 -9.61 -1.34
C GLY A 66 0.88 -9.73 -2.80
N MET A 67 1.79 -9.53 -3.75
CA MET A 67 1.50 -9.69 -5.19
C MET A 67 1.19 -11.15 -5.55
N PHE A 68 1.90 -12.14 -5.00
CA PHE A 68 1.60 -13.55 -5.22
C PHE A 68 0.23 -13.93 -4.66
N VAL A 69 -0.09 -13.50 -3.43
CA VAL A 69 -1.39 -13.74 -2.83
C VAL A 69 -2.50 -13.11 -3.68
N MET A 70 -2.31 -11.88 -4.16
CA MET A 70 -3.27 -11.20 -5.02
C MET A 70 -3.44 -11.91 -6.37
N ALA A 71 -2.36 -12.36 -6.99
CA ALA A 71 -2.40 -13.05 -8.27
C ALA A 71 -3.11 -14.41 -8.19
N PHE A 72 -2.84 -15.21 -7.14
CA PHE A 72 -3.37 -16.57 -7.06
C PHE A 72 -4.73 -16.66 -6.36
N LEU A 73 -4.97 -15.86 -5.30
CA LEU A 73 -6.24 -15.90 -4.55
C LEU A 73 -7.30 -14.99 -5.17
N ALA A 74 -6.94 -13.77 -5.50
CA ALA A 74 -7.89 -12.79 -6.03
C ALA A 74 -7.99 -12.82 -7.57
N ASN A 75 -6.99 -13.40 -8.25
CA ASN A 75 -6.89 -13.42 -9.72
C ASN A 75 -7.04 -12.00 -10.33
N LYS A 76 -6.41 -11.01 -9.69
CA LYS A 76 -6.46 -9.61 -10.09
C LYS A 76 -5.05 -9.09 -10.37
N PRO A 77 -4.82 -8.36 -11.49
CA PRO A 77 -3.52 -7.86 -11.90
C PRO A 77 -3.15 -6.55 -11.19
N PHE A 78 -3.22 -6.52 -9.85
CA PHE A 78 -2.83 -5.35 -9.08
C PHE A 78 -1.41 -5.50 -8.54
N ALA A 79 -0.57 -4.48 -8.80
CA ALA A 79 0.73 -4.38 -8.16
C ALA A 79 0.56 -3.76 -6.76
N LEU A 80 1.12 -4.44 -5.76
CA LEU A 80 1.09 -4.00 -4.37
C LEU A 80 2.46 -3.45 -3.98
N ALA A 81 2.47 -2.22 -3.52
CA ALA A 81 3.65 -1.57 -2.98
C ALA A 81 3.27 -0.65 -1.81
N PRO A 82 4.21 -0.33 -0.89
CA PRO A 82 3.96 0.57 0.22
C PRO A 82 3.51 1.96 -0.26
N GLY A 83 2.48 2.51 0.39
CA GLY A 83 1.99 3.86 0.11
C GLY A 83 2.92 4.93 0.69
N MET A 84 3.53 5.75 -0.16
CA MET A 84 4.50 6.77 0.28
C MET A 84 3.92 7.78 1.26
N GLY A 85 2.64 8.15 1.12
CA GLY A 85 1.98 9.09 2.03
C GLY A 85 1.93 8.59 3.47
N LEU A 86 1.52 7.32 3.67
CA LEU A 86 1.49 6.70 5.00
C LEU A 86 2.89 6.49 5.58
N ASN A 87 3.85 6.12 4.74
CA ASN A 87 5.23 5.94 5.16
C ASN A 87 5.89 7.27 5.55
N SER A 88 5.56 8.36 4.86
CA SER A 88 6.00 9.70 5.26
C SER A 88 5.42 10.10 6.62
N PHE A 89 4.15 9.82 6.86
CA PHE A 89 3.52 10.05 8.15
C PHE A 89 4.20 9.24 9.27
N PHE A 90 4.48 7.96 9.01
CA PHE A 90 5.22 7.11 9.94
C PHE A 90 6.61 7.69 10.28
N ALA A 91 7.36 8.16 9.28
CA ALA A 91 8.67 8.79 9.50
C ALA A 91 8.56 10.05 10.40
N VAL A 92 7.51 10.86 10.23
CA VAL A 92 7.22 12.00 11.09
C VAL A 92 6.90 11.56 12.52
N VAL A 93 6.13 10.49 12.70
CA VAL A 93 5.82 9.92 14.02
C VAL A 93 7.10 9.46 14.71
N VAL A 94 7.98 8.75 14.02
CA VAL A 94 9.29 8.34 14.56
C VAL A 94 10.13 9.57 14.99
N ALA A 95 10.21 10.60 14.14
CA ALA A 95 10.93 11.81 14.44
C ALA A 95 10.37 12.55 15.69
N ASN A 96 9.05 12.58 15.85
CA ASN A 96 8.39 13.13 17.02
C ASN A 96 8.70 12.33 18.28
N ILE A 97 8.71 10.98 18.22
CA ILE A 97 9.10 10.15 19.36
C ILE A 97 10.54 10.45 19.78
N VAL A 98 11.47 10.54 18.82
CA VAL A 98 12.87 10.92 19.08
C VAL A 98 12.94 12.26 19.80
N SER A 99 12.22 13.27 19.31
CA SER A 99 12.27 14.63 19.87
C SER A 99 11.70 14.75 21.29
N ILE A 100 10.68 13.95 21.61
CA ILE A 100 9.99 13.98 22.92
C ILE A 100 10.73 13.13 23.94
N THR A 101 11.22 11.94 23.54
CA THR A 101 11.78 10.95 24.46
C THR A 101 13.31 11.05 24.59
N GLY A 102 13.99 11.63 23.59
CA GLY A 102 15.45 11.63 23.50
C GLY A 102 16.07 10.25 23.22
N LEU A 103 15.25 9.26 22.85
CA LEU A 103 15.70 7.91 22.50
C LEU A 103 16.44 7.90 21.16
N SER A 104 17.22 6.84 20.92
CA SER A 104 17.84 6.64 19.62
C SER A 104 16.78 6.48 18.51
N TYR A 105 17.15 6.77 17.26
CA TYR A 105 16.23 6.61 16.13
C TYR A 105 15.74 5.17 16.01
N VAL A 106 16.61 4.19 16.27
CA VAL A 106 16.29 2.76 16.19
C VAL A 106 15.25 2.35 17.23
N ASP A 107 15.40 2.79 18.47
CA ASP A 107 14.45 2.48 19.55
C ASP A 107 13.09 3.15 19.31
N SER A 108 13.10 4.39 18.84
CA SER A 108 11.90 5.13 18.46
C SER A 108 11.18 4.47 17.26
N PHE A 109 11.93 3.93 16.31
CA PHE A 109 11.39 3.17 15.19
C PHE A 109 10.71 1.87 15.67
N GLN A 110 11.33 1.14 16.60
CA GLN A 110 10.73 -0.06 17.18
C GLN A 110 9.44 0.26 17.94
N ALA A 111 9.42 1.34 18.72
CA ALA A 111 8.20 1.81 19.40
C ALA A 111 7.08 2.14 18.39
N ALA A 112 7.42 2.84 17.31
CA ALA A 112 6.46 3.14 16.24
C ALA A 112 5.95 1.88 15.52
N LEU A 113 6.78 0.86 15.33
CA LEU A 113 6.35 -0.44 14.79
C LEU A 113 5.32 -1.15 15.68
N CYS A 114 5.46 -1.05 17.01
CA CYS A 114 4.46 -1.58 17.93
C CYS A 114 3.10 -0.90 17.75
N ILE A 115 3.08 0.42 17.52
CA ILE A 115 1.85 1.18 17.24
C ILE A 115 1.19 0.66 15.96
N ILE A 116 1.96 0.49 14.87
CA ILE A 116 1.46 -0.03 13.60
C ILE A 116 0.93 -1.48 13.75
N LEU A 117 1.58 -2.30 14.56
CA LEU A 117 1.10 -3.67 14.81
C LEU A 117 -0.28 -3.65 15.46
N ILE A 118 -0.49 -2.80 16.46
CA ILE A 118 -1.80 -2.63 17.11
C ILE A 118 -2.84 -2.13 16.11
N GLU A 119 -2.49 -1.12 15.31
CA GLU A 119 -3.35 -0.58 14.24
C GLU A 119 -3.71 -1.67 13.23
N GLY A 120 -2.74 -2.48 12.79
CA GLY A 120 -2.97 -3.58 11.86
C GLY A 120 -3.92 -4.65 12.41
N ILE A 121 -3.78 -5.01 13.69
CA ILE A 121 -4.69 -5.94 14.37
C ILE A 121 -6.11 -5.35 14.44
N LEU A 122 -6.23 -4.08 14.82
CA LEU A 122 -7.51 -3.39 14.88
C LEU A 122 -8.19 -3.37 13.50
N PHE A 123 -7.43 -3.03 12.47
CA PHE A 123 -7.91 -2.99 11.09
C PHE A 123 -8.35 -4.37 10.59
N PHE A 124 -7.61 -5.42 10.96
CA PHE A 124 -7.95 -6.80 10.64
C PHE A 124 -9.27 -7.22 11.29
N ILE A 125 -9.47 -6.88 12.57
CA ILE A 125 -10.72 -7.13 13.29
C ILE A 125 -11.89 -6.40 12.63
N LEU A 126 -11.74 -5.11 12.30
CA LEU A 126 -12.76 -4.31 11.62
C LEU A 126 -13.11 -4.89 10.23
N SER A 127 -12.13 -5.47 9.54
CA SER A 127 -12.32 -6.11 8.23
C SER A 127 -13.15 -7.40 8.34
N ILE A 128 -12.92 -8.22 9.37
CA ILE A 128 -13.69 -9.45 9.61
C ILE A 128 -15.17 -9.12 9.86
N PHE A 129 -15.46 -8.06 10.58
CA PHE A 129 -16.84 -7.64 10.88
C PHE A 129 -17.54 -6.89 9.73
N ASN A 130 -16.91 -6.78 8.54
CA ASN A 130 -17.41 -6.00 7.38
C ASN A 130 -17.77 -4.54 7.72
N ILE A 131 -17.22 -3.99 8.79
CA ILE A 131 -17.44 -2.60 9.20
C ILE A 131 -16.78 -1.66 8.18
N ARG A 132 -15.68 -2.11 7.57
CA ARG A 132 -14.95 -1.37 6.53
C ARG A 132 -15.87 -0.98 5.36
N ASP A 133 -16.67 -1.91 4.86
CA ASP A 133 -17.57 -1.65 3.73
C ASP A 133 -18.62 -0.61 4.08
N LYS A 134 -19.16 -0.66 5.31
CA LYS A 134 -20.09 0.36 5.81
C LYS A 134 -19.46 1.75 5.93
N ILE A 135 -18.20 1.82 6.38
CA ILE A 135 -17.45 3.10 6.47
C ILE A 135 -17.20 3.66 5.08
N VAL A 136 -16.76 2.82 4.14
CA VAL A 136 -16.50 3.22 2.75
C VAL A 136 -17.79 3.71 2.09
N ASP A 137 -18.91 3.02 2.27
CA ASP A 137 -20.20 3.42 1.72
C ASP A 137 -20.71 4.73 2.35
N ALA A 138 -20.54 4.92 3.65
CA ALA A 138 -20.87 6.17 4.33
C ALA A 138 -20.05 7.34 3.79
N THR A 139 -18.73 7.17 3.67
CA THR A 139 -17.81 8.18 3.12
C THR A 139 -18.11 8.47 1.65
N LYS A 140 -18.44 7.45 0.86
CA LYS A 140 -18.84 7.61 -0.55
C LYS A 140 -20.09 8.49 -0.68
N ASN A 141 -21.07 8.28 0.17
CA ASN A 141 -22.31 9.08 0.16
C ASN A 141 -22.05 10.53 0.59
N GLU A 142 -21.20 10.78 1.57
CA GLU A 142 -20.82 12.14 1.96
C GLU A 142 -20.02 12.87 0.86
N ILE A 143 -19.05 12.18 0.26
CA ILE A 143 -18.27 12.74 -0.85
C ILE A 143 -19.19 13.01 -2.05
N LEU A 144 -20.13 12.13 -2.37
CA LEU A 144 -21.06 12.31 -3.45
C LEU A 144 -21.99 13.53 -3.19
N ASN A 145 -22.47 13.67 -1.96
CA ASN A 145 -23.32 14.80 -1.56
C ASN A 145 -22.56 16.13 -1.49
N SER A 146 -21.31 16.14 -1.05
CA SER A 146 -20.48 17.35 -1.02
C SER A 146 -20.04 17.81 -2.41
N THR A 147 -19.89 16.89 -3.35
CA THR A 147 -19.42 17.19 -4.72
C THR A 147 -20.51 17.63 -5.65
N THR A 148 -21.79 17.31 -5.38
CA THR A 148 -22.93 17.91 -6.09
C THR A 148 -23.04 19.41 -5.84
N THR A 149 -22.42 19.92 -4.78
CA THR A 149 -22.38 21.36 -4.45
C THR A 149 -21.23 22.10 -5.14
N PHE A 150 -20.18 21.40 -5.62
CA PHE A 150 -18.96 22.00 -6.20
C PHE A 150 -18.62 21.52 -7.62
N GLY A 151 -19.57 21.52 -8.54
CA GLY A 151 -19.31 21.37 -9.98
C GLY A 151 -19.22 19.92 -10.49
N GLY A 152 -20.33 19.41 -10.92
CA GLY A 152 -20.60 18.04 -11.35
C GLY A 152 -19.93 17.49 -12.62
N GLY A 153 -18.70 17.91 -12.97
CA GLY A 153 -18.06 17.49 -14.22
C GLY A 153 -16.97 16.41 -14.09
N ILE A 154 -16.22 16.39 -13.02
CA ILE A 154 -15.03 15.54 -12.90
C ILE A 154 -15.33 14.20 -12.21
N TYR A 155 -16.33 14.15 -11.36
CA TYR A 155 -16.63 12.99 -10.52
C TYR A 155 -17.36 11.84 -11.21
N SER A 156 -18.09 12.08 -12.28
CA SER A 156 -18.83 11.00 -12.97
C SER A 156 -17.90 9.97 -13.63
N ARG A 157 -16.65 10.36 -13.91
CA ARG A 157 -15.64 9.46 -14.48
C ARG A 157 -14.90 8.63 -13.43
N THR A 158 -14.63 9.22 -12.26
CA THR A 158 -13.87 8.57 -11.19
C THR A 158 -14.72 7.56 -10.41
N VAL A 159 -15.99 7.88 -10.17
CA VAL A 159 -16.94 6.97 -9.48
C VAL A 159 -17.21 5.71 -10.31
N LYS A 160 -17.21 5.79 -11.65
CA LYS A 160 -17.34 4.59 -12.50
C LYS A 160 -16.16 3.60 -12.36
N VAL A 161 -14.97 4.06 -12.00
CA VAL A 161 -13.80 3.19 -11.78
C VAL A 161 -13.94 2.40 -10.46
N TYR A 162 -14.53 2.99 -9.43
CA TYR A 162 -14.73 2.32 -8.14
C TYR A 162 -15.96 1.40 -8.09
N SER A 163 -16.92 1.52 -9.02
CA SER A 163 -18.07 0.61 -9.10
C SER A 163 -17.76 -0.72 -9.80
N PHE A 164 -16.50 -0.91 -10.27
CA PHE A 164 -16.01 -2.14 -10.88
C PHE A 164 -15.11 -2.98 -9.96
N ILE A 165 -14.92 -2.58 -8.71
CA ILE A 165 -14.27 -3.35 -7.64
C ILE A 165 -15.34 -3.85 -6.67
#